data_745e5bd05595507d4fb3e8c1cbeb4002
#
_entry.id   745e5bd05595507d4fb3e8c1cbeb4002
#
_cell.length_a   1.000
_cell.length_b   1.000
_cell.length_c   1.000
_cell.angle_alpha   90.00
_cell.angle_beta   90.00
_cell.angle_gamma   90.00
#
_symmetry.space_group_name_H-M   'P 1'
#
loop_
_entity.id
_entity.type
_entity.pdbx_description
1 polymer ?
#
loop_
_entity_poly.entity_id
_entity_poly.type
_entity_poly.pdbx_seq_one_letter_code
_entity_poly.pdbx_strand_id
1 'polypeptide(L)'
;MTDITQIGKNIRLYREKLGITQRQLSDRIMVSFQAISAWERGMSVPDLENAVRLADFFGISVDALLNQEDRELYVGIDGGGTKTEFILFDKEGTVQDVIRREGSNPNDKGLEHSLEVLTTGLEQLLRGRTPKAIFCGIGGVSLPEYQKAIIARLSDRFHTHVGADTDAANVLSMGADPENSMALICGTGSCVFVRKGKERYRIGGWGYLIDPAGSAFDVGRDALRCALAAQDGMAKPCALSQKIEEILGGPTYDHISAVYGGGRPYIASLARTVTELAEAGDETCLQILRENAARLALLIRTAYNTYGAPAQIVGGGSFLGCDLYRNMVQEQAGVTIELPTLPPAYGACVETLRLEGLTPDETFQENFANTYRR
;
A
#
# COMPACT_ATOMS: atom_id res chain seq x y z
N MET A 1 -20.28 21.59 -13.34
CA MET A 1 -21.58 22.31 -13.07
C MET A 1 -22.44 21.33 -12.31
N THR A 2 -22.85 21.66 -11.08
CA THR A 2 -23.75 20.81 -10.28
C THR A 2 -25.09 20.70 -11.01
N ASP A 3 -25.52 19.50 -11.35
CA ASP A 3 -26.79 19.28 -12.04
C ASP A 3 -27.95 19.51 -11.05
N ILE A 4 -28.72 20.55 -11.28
CA ILE A 4 -29.88 20.95 -10.45
C ILE A 4 -30.89 19.79 -10.31
N THR A 5 -31.02 18.95 -11.34
CA THR A 5 -31.92 17.79 -11.30
C THR A 5 -31.41 16.68 -10.40
N GLN A 6 -30.09 16.59 -10.18
CA GLN A 6 -29.47 15.57 -9.31
C GLN A 6 -29.79 15.82 -7.84
N ILE A 7 -29.71 17.06 -7.38
CA ILE A 7 -30.05 17.43 -5.98
C ILE A 7 -31.49 16.98 -5.65
N GLY A 8 -32.43 17.22 -6.54
CA GLY A 8 -33.81 16.81 -6.36
C GLY A 8 -33.99 15.29 -6.27
N LYS A 9 -33.27 14.54 -7.12
CA LYS A 9 -33.26 13.08 -7.07
C LYS A 9 -32.70 12.56 -5.74
N ASN A 10 -31.62 13.19 -5.22
CA ASN A 10 -31.01 12.80 -3.97
C ASN A 10 -31.94 13.05 -2.77
N ILE A 11 -32.58 14.23 -2.71
CA ILE A 11 -33.59 14.53 -1.69
C ILE A 11 -34.67 13.45 -1.67
N ARG A 12 -35.20 13.10 -2.84
CA ARG A 12 -36.23 12.06 -2.98
C ARG A 12 -35.71 10.70 -2.53
N LEU A 13 -34.52 10.30 -2.96
CA LEU A 13 -33.89 9.02 -2.62
C LEU A 13 -33.73 8.85 -1.10
N TYR A 14 -33.15 9.84 -0.42
CA TYR A 14 -32.96 9.80 1.04
C TYR A 14 -34.27 9.81 1.80
N ARG A 15 -35.25 10.60 1.34
CA ARG A 15 -36.60 10.58 1.91
C ARG A 15 -37.26 9.21 1.80
N GLU A 16 -37.17 8.57 0.62
CA GLU A 16 -37.75 7.24 0.36
C GLU A 16 -37.02 6.15 1.18
N LYS A 17 -35.70 6.23 1.32
CA LYS A 17 -34.92 5.33 2.20
C LYS A 17 -35.39 5.40 3.67
N LEU A 18 -35.83 6.55 4.16
CA LEU A 18 -36.42 6.71 5.48
C LEU A 18 -37.90 6.35 5.57
N GLY A 19 -38.55 5.99 4.44
CA GLY A 19 -39.95 5.61 4.41
C GLY A 19 -40.92 6.74 4.69
N ILE A 20 -40.51 8.02 4.55
CA ILE A 20 -41.32 9.20 4.88
C ILE A 20 -41.89 9.89 3.63
N THR A 21 -43.05 10.54 3.80
CA THR A 21 -43.70 11.32 2.75
C THR A 21 -43.06 12.72 2.62
N GLN A 22 -43.26 13.39 1.47
CA GLN A 22 -42.83 14.77 1.27
C GLN A 22 -43.37 15.71 2.35
N ARG A 23 -44.61 15.48 2.84
CA ARG A 23 -45.22 16.26 3.90
C ARG A 23 -44.54 16.04 5.24
N GLN A 24 -44.21 14.81 5.58
CA GLN A 24 -43.45 14.50 6.80
C GLN A 24 -42.03 15.10 6.75
N LEU A 25 -41.37 15.10 5.60
CA LEU A 25 -40.08 15.73 5.44
C LEU A 25 -40.21 17.27 5.63
N SER A 26 -41.23 17.91 4.97
CA SER A 26 -41.44 19.36 5.09
C SER A 26 -41.67 19.83 6.54
N ASP A 27 -42.45 19.04 7.32
CA ASP A 27 -42.70 19.29 8.71
C ASP A 27 -41.42 19.16 9.58
N ARG A 28 -40.52 18.24 9.24
CA ARG A 28 -39.27 17.96 9.98
C ARG A 28 -38.20 19.03 9.78
N ILE A 29 -38.05 19.53 8.56
CA ILE A 29 -37.05 20.55 8.25
C ILE A 29 -37.62 21.99 8.22
N MET A 30 -38.89 22.12 8.57
CA MET A 30 -39.62 23.42 8.69
C MET A 30 -39.62 24.24 7.39
N VAL A 31 -39.95 23.59 6.27
CA VAL A 31 -40.19 24.24 4.96
C VAL A 31 -41.57 23.89 4.43
N SER A 32 -42.02 24.58 3.38
CA SER A 32 -43.31 24.27 2.77
C SER A 32 -43.25 22.92 1.98
N PHE A 33 -44.38 22.20 1.95
CA PHE A 33 -44.55 21.06 1.09
C PHE A 33 -44.22 21.37 -0.39
N GLN A 34 -44.62 22.55 -0.86
CA GLN A 34 -44.34 23.02 -2.21
C GLN A 34 -42.84 23.12 -2.49
N ALA A 35 -42.05 23.55 -1.50
CA ALA A 35 -40.60 23.62 -1.63
C ALA A 35 -39.99 22.24 -1.81
N ILE A 36 -40.35 21.25 -0.95
CA ILE A 36 -39.88 19.86 -1.09
C ILE A 36 -40.27 19.30 -2.47
N SER A 37 -41.54 19.49 -2.88
CA SER A 37 -42.04 19.01 -4.17
C SER A 37 -41.32 19.68 -5.36
N ALA A 38 -40.99 20.96 -5.28
CA ALA A 38 -40.25 21.67 -6.30
C ALA A 38 -38.79 21.18 -6.39
N TRP A 39 -38.12 20.98 -5.24
CA TRP A 39 -36.76 20.45 -5.19
C TRP A 39 -36.68 19.03 -5.76
N GLU A 40 -37.55 18.11 -5.33
CA GLU A 40 -37.55 16.73 -5.82
C GLU A 40 -37.86 16.61 -7.33
N ARG A 41 -38.56 17.58 -7.92
CA ARG A 41 -38.80 17.65 -9.36
C ARG A 41 -37.73 18.41 -10.15
N GLY A 42 -36.70 18.93 -9.48
CA GLY A 42 -35.64 19.70 -10.09
C GLY A 42 -36.09 21.09 -10.62
N MET A 43 -37.22 21.60 -10.12
CA MET A 43 -37.77 22.91 -10.53
C MET A 43 -37.11 24.07 -9.78
N SER A 44 -36.52 23.78 -8.63
CA SER A 44 -35.69 24.70 -7.82
C SER A 44 -34.70 23.89 -6.98
N VAL A 45 -33.74 24.57 -6.38
CA VAL A 45 -32.79 23.96 -5.44
C VAL A 45 -33.00 24.54 -4.03
N PRO A 46 -32.70 23.78 -2.96
CA PRO A 46 -32.63 24.34 -1.64
C PRO A 46 -31.51 25.40 -1.57
N ASP A 47 -31.72 26.44 -0.82
CA ASP A 47 -30.65 27.32 -0.43
C ASP A 47 -29.66 26.63 0.52
N LEU A 48 -28.53 27.26 0.83
CA LEU A 48 -27.48 26.66 1.63
C LEU A 48 -27.96 26.21 3.01
N GLU A 49 -28.82 27.02 3.66
CA GLU A 49 -29.36 26.69 4.99
C GLU A 49 -30.25 25.45 4.93
N ASN A 50 -31.15 25.38 3.95
CA ASN A 50 -32.01 24.22 3.76
C ASN A 50 -31.23 22.97 3.30
N ALA A 51 -30.15 23.14 2.51
CA ALA A 51 -29.26 22.02 2.16
C ALA A 51 -28.55 21.44 3.39
N VAL A 52 -28.09 22.29 4.31
CA VAL A 52 -27.49 21.84 5.59
C VAL A 52 -28.54 21.13 6.44
N ARG A 53 -29.75 21.68 6.60
CA ARG A 53 -30.85 21.04 7.37
C ARG A 53 -31.24 19.67 6.80
N LEU A 54 -31.32 19.56 5.47
CA LEU A 54 -31.59 18.29 4.79
C LEU A 54 -30.47 17.27 5.04
N ALA A 55 -29.22 17.68 4.91
CA ALA A 55 -28.07 16.84 5.15
C ALA A 55 -28.02 16.31 6.60
N ASP A 56 -28.20 17.20 7.57
CA ASP A 56 -28.30 16.86 9.01
C ASP A 56 -29.45 15.91 9.29
N PHE A 57 -30.62 16.18 8.72
CA PHE A 57 -31.79 15.33 8.92
C PHE A 57 -31.64 13.93 8.32
N PHE A 58 -30.98 13.83 7.16
CA PHE A 58 -30.67 12.56 6.50
C PHE A 58 -29.45 11.85 7.10
N GLY A 59 -28.66 12.52 7.96
CA GLY A 59 -27.42 11.98 8.52
C GLY A 59 -26.31 11.85 7.50
N ILE A 60 -26.24 12.76 6.52
CA ILE A 60 -25.25 12.74 5.41
C ILE A 60 -24.50 14.08 5.34
N SER A 61 -23.44 14.15 4.56
CA SER A 61 -22.79 15.43 4.27
C SER A 61 -23.59 16.26 3.24
N VAL A 62 -23.44 17.59 3.27
CA VAL A 62 -24.02 18.46 2.23
C VAL A 62 -23.49 18.08 0.85
N ASP A 63 -22.24 17.67 0.76
CA ASP A 63 -21.62 17.22 -0.49
C ASP A 63 -22.32 15.95 -1.04
N ALA A 64 -22.67 15.00 -0.18
CA ALA A 64 -23.45 13.83 -0.55
C ALA A 64 -24.87 14.19 -1.05
N LEU A 65 -25.47 15.22 -0.48
CA LEU A 65 -26.76 15.72 -0.93
C LEU A 65 -26.68 16.39 -2.32
N LEU A 66 -25.59 17.12 -2.59
CA LEU A 66 -25.44 17.94 -3.80
C LEU A 66 -24.95 17.13 -5.02
N ASN A 67 -24.08 16.12 -4.80
CA ASN A 67 -23.30 15.52 -5.87
C ASN A 67 -23.58 14.02 -6.10
N GLN A 68 -24.51 13.37 -5.39
CA GLN A 68 -24.60 11.93 -5.47
C GLN A 68 -25.30 11.40 -6.72
N GLU A 69 -24.52 10.71 -7.56
CA GLU A 69 -24.86 9.37 -8.05
C GLU A 69 -24.75 8.38 -6.87
N ASP A 70 -25.59 7.36 -6.82
CA ASP A 70 -25.54 6.23 -5.85
C ASP A 70 -24.30 5.36 -6.20
N ARG A 71 -23.10 5.97 -6.14
CA ARG A 71 -21.86 5.27 -6.47
C ARG A 71 -21.51 4.33 -5.33
N GLU A 72 -21.40 3.06 -5.64
CA GLU A 72 -20.83 2.11 -4.71
C GLU A 72 -19.39 2.54 -4.38
N LEU A 73 -19.13 2.79 -3.10
CA LEU A 73 -17.82 3.23 -2.61
C LEU A 73 -17.06 2.05 -2.02
N TYR A 74 -15.77 2.05 -2.24
CA TYR A 74 -14.83 1.04 -1.79
C TYR A 74 -13.65 1.70 -1.09
N VAL A 75 -12.97 0.98 -0.20
CA VAL A 75 -11.78 1.49 0.46
C VAL A 75 -10.63 0.50 0.35
N GLY A 76 -9.52 0.93 -0.23
CA GLY A 76 -8.23 0.24 -0.19
C GLY A 76 -7.29 0.89 0.82
N ILE A 77 -6.61 0.07 1.63
CA ILE A 77 -5.66 0.52 2.65
C ILE A 77 -4.30 -0.12 2.41
N ASP A 78 -3.27 0.73 2.30
CA ASP A 78 -1.86 0.33 2.25
C ASP A 78 -1.14 0.81 3.49
N GLY A 79 -0.79 -0.13 4.39
CA GLY A 79 -0.21 0.17 5.68
C GLY A 79 1.16 -0.45 5.90
N GLY A 80 2.10 0.35 6.37
CA GLY A 80 3.45 -0.07 6.74
C GLY A 80 3.86 0.38 8.14
N GLY A 81 5.14 0.29 8.44
CA GLY A 81 5.69 0.75 9.72
C GLY A 81 5.74 2.27 9.88
N THR A 82 5.83 3.02 8.77
CA THR A 82 6.01 4.48 8.81
C THR A 82 4.72 5.24 8.55
N LYS A 83 3.88 4.76 7.63
CA LYS A 83 2.64 5.42 7.19
C LYS A 83 1.58 4.39 6.83
N THR A 84 0.32 4.84 6.89
CA THR A 84 -0.86 4.11 6.39
C THR A 84 -1.64 5.04 5.47
N GLU A 85 -1.93 4.59 4.27
CA GLU A 85 -2.66 5.33 3.25
C GLU A 85 -4.03 4.69 3.02
N PHE A 86 -5.08 5.52 3.01
CA PHE A 86 -6.47 5.11 2.86
C PHE A 86 -7.03 5.76 1.60
N ILE A 87 -7.58 4.96 0.71
CA ILE A 87 -8.11 5.39 -0.58
C ILE A 87 -9.60 5.09 -0.64
N LEU A 88 -10.42 6.13 -0.78
CA LEU A 88 -11.84 6.01 -1.08
C LEU A 88 -12.04 6.15 -2.59
N PHE A 89 -12.69 5.17 -3.21
CA PHE A 89 -12.84 5.12 -4.66
C PHE A 89 -14.16 4.46 -5.07
N ASP A 90 -14.59 4.65 -6.33
CA ASP A 90 -15.73 3.97 -6.93
C ASP A 90 -15.29 2.74 -7.75
N LYS A 91 -16.25 1.93 -8.19
CA LYS A 91 -15.95 0.69 -8.93
C LYS A 91 -15.26 0.90 -10.27
N GLU A 92 -15.34 2.11 -10.84
CA GLU A 92 -14.65 2.53 -12.04
C GLU A 92 -13.22 3.01 -11.80
N GLY A 93 -12.75 3.03 -10.53
CA GLY A 93 -11.39 3.43 -10.16
C GLY A 93 -11.21 4.92 -9.91
N THR A 94 -12.27 5.73 -9.93
CA THR A 94 -12.17 7.15 -9.63
C THR A 94 -11.95 7.36 -8.14
N VAL A 95 -10.80 7.91 -7.78
CA VAL A 95 -10.46 8.22 -6.39
C VAL A 95 -11.24 9.45 -5.92
N GLN A 96 -12.01 9.28 -4.86
CA GLN A 96 -12.86 10.32 -4.27
C GLN A 96 -12.16 11.07 -3.13
N ASP A 97 -11.35 10.37 -2.34
CA ASP A 97 -10.59 10.96 -1.23
C ASP A 97 -9.39 10.09 -0.88
N VAL A 98 -8.35 10.72 -0.35
CA VAL A 98 -7.13 10.06 0.13
C VAL A 98 -6.72 10.67 1.44
N ILE A 99 -6.51 9.85 2.46
CA ILE A 99 -5.90 10.31 3.70
C ILE A 99 -4.68 9.49 4.07
N ARG A 100 -3.79 10.09 4.85
CA ARG A 100 -2.57 9.47 5.36
C ARG A 100 -2.51 9.58 6.87
N ARG A 101 -2.09 8.48 7.50
CA ARG A 101 -1.87 8.37 8.94
C ARG A 101 -0.50 7.79 9.22
N GLU A 102 -0.14 7.74 10.49
CA GLU A 102 1.03 7.02 10.96
C GLU A 102 1.00 5.53 10.62
N GLY A 103 2.11 4.83 10.83
CA GLY A 103 2.22 3.40 10.53
C GLY A 103 1.26 2.54 11.36
N SER A 104 0.68 1.53 10.71
CA SER A 104 -0.25 0.55 11.28
C SER A 104 0.34 -0.87 11.39
N ASN A 105 1.67 -1.03 11.24
CA ASN A 105 2.30 -2.34 11.40
C ASN A 105 2.20 -2.80 12.87
N PRO A 106 1.50 -3.91 13.18
CA PRO A 106 1.31 -4.38 14.55
C PRO A 106 2.60 -4.86 15.23
N ASN A 107 3.65 -5.18 14.46
CA ASN A 107 4.94 -5.58 15.02
C ASN A 107 5.73 -4.40 15.63
N ASP A 108 5.38 -3.17 15.29
CA ASP A 108 6.09 -1.98 15.76
C ASP A 108 5.52 -1.45 17.09
N LYS A 109 4.19 -1.28 17.17
CA LYS A 109 3.50 -0.67 18.31
C LYS A 109 2.36 -1.54 18.89
N GLY A 110 2.23 -2.77 18.42
CA GLY A 110 1.19 -3.71 18.84
C GLY A 110 -0.12 -3.61 18.07
N LEU A 111 -0.95 -4.66 18.22
CA LEU A 111 -2.19 -4.82 17.46
C LEU A 111 -3.23 -3.74 17.78
N GLU A 112 -3.40 -3.36 19.06
CA GLU A 112 -4.39 -2.33 19.44
C GLU A 112 -4.08 -0.98 18.81
N HIS A 113 -2.81 -0.56 18.77
CA HIS A 113 -2.42 0.65 18.05
C HIS A 113 -2.76 0.56 16.55
N SER A 114 -2.49 -0.59 15.91
CA SER A 114 -2.84 -0.82 14.51
C SER A 114 -4.35 -0.65 14.29
N LEU A 115 -5.18 -1.28 15.15
CA LEU A 115 -6.63 -1.19 15.09
C LEU A 115 -7.15 0.24 15.29
N GLU A 116 -6.53 1.01 16.17
CA GLU A 116 -6.87 2.41 16.42
C GLU A 116 -6.57 3.28 15.19
N VAL A 117 -5.38 3.15 14.60
CA VAL A 117 -4.98 3.87 13.37
C VAL A 117 -5.96 3.56 12.23
N LEU A 118 -6.30 2.28 12.03
CA LEU A 118 -7.23 1.86 10.98
C LEU A 118 -8.64 2.40 11.21
N THR A 119 -9.16 2.29 12.43
CA THR A 119 -10.52 2.75 12.76
C THR A 119 -10.65 4.26 12.62
N THR A 120 -9.75 5.02 13.23
CA THR A 120 -9.79 6.50 13.19
C THR A 120 -9.53 7.04 11.79
N GLY A 121 -8.66 6.37 11.03
CA GLY A 121 -8.43 6.70 9.61
C GLY A 121 -9.68 6.51 8.77
N LEU A 122 -10.37 5.39 8.91
CA LEU A 122 -11.62 5.12 8.21
C LEU A 122 -12.74 6.09 8.62
N GLU A 123 -12.88 6.42 9.89
CA GLU A 123 -13.87 7.42 10.35
C GLU A 123 -13.64 8.78 9.69
N GLN A 124 -12.38 9.21 9.63
CA GLN A 124 -12.03 10.46 8.97
C GLN A 124 -12.28 10.43 7.46
N LEU A 125 -11.96 9.32 6.78
CA LEU A 125 -12.14 9.18 5.33
C LEU A 125 -13.61 9.11 4.96
N LEU A 126 -14.37 8.30 5.67
CA LEU A 126 -15.75 7.96 5.34
C LEU A 126 -16.75 9.07 5.68
N ARG A 127 -16.52 9.82 6.76
CA ARG A 127 -17.40 10.91 7.21
C ARG A 127 -18.87 10.49 7.25
N GLY A 128 -19.15 9.31 7.80
CA GLY A 128 -20.49 8.72 7.90
C GLY A 128 -21.00 7.97 6.67
N ARG A 129 -20.24 7.95 5.56
CA ARG A 129 -20.56 7.10 4.41
C ARG A 129 -20.23 5.64 4.71
N THR A 130 -20.99 4.71 4.14
CA THR A 130 -20.74 3.26 4.28
C THR A 130 -20.17 2.73 2.97
N PRO A 131 -18.92 2.24 2.94
CA PRO A 131 -18.37 1.60 1.75
C PRO A 131 -18.94 0.19 1.60
N LYS A 132 -18.96 -0.34 0.39
CA LYS A 132 -19.39 -1.71 0.11
C LYS A 132 -18.38 -2.73 0.62
N ALA A 133 -17.10 -2.44 0.45
CA ALA A 133 -16.01 -3.27 0.95
C ALA A 133 -14.79 -2.43 1.36
N ILE A 134 -13.98 -3.01 2.27
CA ILE A 134 -12.71 -2.48 2.73
C ILE A 134 -11.65 -3.59 2.61
N PHE A 135 -10.50 -3.30 2.04
CA PHE A 135 -9.34 -4.18 2.11
C PHE A 135 -8.18 -3.51 2.81
N CYS A 136 -7.55 -4.24 3.74
CA CYS A 136 -6.41 -3.80 4.54
C CYS A 136 -5.17 -4.63 4.16
N GLY A 137 -4.29 -4.11 3.33
CA GLY A 137 -2.98 -4.69 3.05
C GLY A 137 -1.92 -4.07 3.96
N ILE A 138 -1.60 -4.73 5.08
CA ILE A 138 -0.82 -4.15 6.17
C ILE A 138 0.45 -4.95 6.43
N GLY A 139 1.60 -4.28 6.41
CA GLY A 139 2.88 -4.88 6.82
C GLY A 139 2.79 -5.47 8.22
N GLY A 140 3.33 -6.67 8.42
CA GLY A 140 3.30 -7.36 9.71
C GLY A 140 2.03 -8.17 10.02
N VAL A 141 0.98 -8.08 9.20
CA VAL A 141 -0.29 -8.83 9.37
C VAL A 141 -0.20 -10.22 8.71
N SER A 142 0.88 -10.96 8.97
CA SER A 142 1.05 -12.32 8.45
C SER A 142 0.42 -13.40 9.33
N LEU A 143 0.12 -13.10 10.58
CA LEU A 143 -0.52 -14.03 11.51
C LEU A 143 -2.04 -14.03 11.32
N PRO A 144 -2.68 -15.22 11.22
CA PRO A 144 -4.14 -15.30 11.04
C PRO A 144 -4.95 -14.61 12.14
N GLU A 145 -4.43 -14.57 13.36
CA GLU A 145 -5.06 -13.85 14.47
C GLU A 145 -5.12 -12.34 14.25
N TYR A 146 -4.09 -11.72 13.65
CA TYR A 146 -4.09 -10.29 13.34
C TYR A 146 -5.10 -9.98 12.23
N GLN A 147 -5.14 -10.80 11.18
CA GLN A 147 -6.13 -10.66 10.11
C GLN A 147 -7.55 -10.75 10.65
N LYS A 148 -7.84 -11.78 11.46
CA LYS A 148 -9.17 -11.96 12.09
C LYS A 148 -9.56 -10.78 12.99
N ALA A 149 -8.62 -10.25 13.78
CA ALA A 149 -8.89 -9.12 14.67
C ALA A 149 -9.23 -7.84 13.88
N ILE A 150 -8.47 -7.54 12.80
CA ILE A 150 -8.74 -6.40 11.92
C ILE A 150 -10.11 -6.55 11.25
N ILE A 151 -10.38 -7.72 10.64
CA ILE A 151 -11.66 -8.00 9.98
C ILE A 151 -12.82 -7.82 10.97
N ALA A 152 -12.73 -8.45 12.14
CA ALA A 152 -13.81 -8.39 13.14
C ALA A 152 -14.07 -6.95 13.62
N ARG A 153 -13.02 -6.21 14.00
CA ARG A 153 -13.14 -4.83 14.49
C ARG A 153 -13.76 -3.90 13.45
N LEU A 154 -13.29 -3.98 12.21
CA LEU A 154 -13.74 -3.05 11.17
C LEU A 154 -15.10 -3.44 10.59
N SER A 155 -15.40 -4.74 10.45
CA SER A 155 -16.74 -5.20 10.02
C SER A 155 -17.82 -4.81 11.02
N ASP A 156 -17.54 -4.98 12.32
CA ASP A 156 -18.48 -4.57 13.39
C ASP A 156 -18.69 -3.05 13.40
N ARG A 157 -17.59 -2.28 13.26
CA ARG A 157 -17.66 -0.82 13.36
C ARG A 157 -18.31 -0.15 12.14
N PHE A 158 -18.07 -0.66 10.94
CA PHE A 158 -18.50 -0.02 9.68
C PHE A 158 -19.63 -0.76 8.95
N HIS A 159 -20.06 -1.92 9.45
CA HIS A 159 -21.14 -2.74 8.91
C HIS A 159 -20.95 -3.07 7.41
N THR A 160 -19.72 -3.45 7.04
CA THR A 160 -19.32 -3.70 5.65
C THR A 160 -18.45 -4.95 5.52
N HIS A 161 -18.26 -5.43 4.29
CA HIS A 161 -17.34 -6.53 4.00
C HIS A 161 -15.90 -6.08 4.13
N VAL A 162 -15.11 -6.77 4.94
CA VAL A 162 -13.70 -6.41 5.22
C VAL A 162 -12.80 -7.59 4.92
N GLY A 163 -11.71 -7.33 4.19
CA GLY A 163 -10.59 -8.23 4.00
C GLY A 163 -9.32 -7.66 4.63
N ALA A 164 -8.44 -8.53 5.10
CA ALA A 164 -7.13 -8.14 5.62
C ALA A 164 -6.06 -9.15 5.23
N ASP A 165 -4.89 -8.64 4.84
CA ASP A 165 -3.71 -9.42 4.50
C ASP A 165 -2.44 -8.59 4.72
N THR A 166 -1.29 -9.17 4.38
CA THR A 166 -0.03 -8.44 4.36
C THR A 166 0.01 -7.40 3.22
N ASP A 167 0.86 -6.39 3.35
CA ASP A 167 1.17 -5.41 2.31
C ASP A 167 1.67 -6.04 0.99
N ALA A 168 2.21 -7.26 1.05
CA ALA A 168 2.57 -8.03 -0.14
C ALA A 168 1.37 -8.34 -1.04
N ALA A 169 0.15 -8.45 -0.47
CA ALA A 169 -1.05 -8.64 -1.26
C ALA A 169 -1.31 -7.46 -2.20
N ASN A 170 -1.03 -6.24 -1.73
CA ASN A 170 -1.13 -5.02 -2.55
C ASN A 170 -0.18 -5.13 -3.76
N VAL A 171 1.08 -5.51 -3.53
CA VAL A 171 2.07 -5.62 -4.61
C VAL A 171 1.70 -6.75 -5.59
N LEU A 172 1.26 -7.91 -5.10
CA LEU A 172 0.83 -9.04 -5.94
C LEU A 172 -0.32 -8.65 -6.88
N SER A 173 -1.19 -7.74 -6.46
CA SER A 173 -2.34 -7.29 -7.23
C SER A 173 -2.06 -6.15 -8.20
N MET A 174 -0.82 -5.71 -8.30
CA MET A 174 -0.38 -4.73 -9.30
C MET A 174 0.04 -5.37 -10.63
N GLY A 175 0.16 -6.70 -10.68
CA GLY A 175 0.50 -7.45 -11.89
C GLY A 175 -0.69 -7.57 -12.85
N ALA A 176 -0.39 -7.90 -14.11
CA ALA A 176 -1.40 -8.08 -15.17
C ALA A 176 -2.37 -9.24 -14.88
N ASP A 177 -1.94 -10.26 -14.14
CA ASP A 177 -2.79 -11.35 -13.67
C ASP A 177 -2.72 -11.45 -12.14
N PRO A 178 -3.64 -10.78 -11.43
CA PRO A 178 -3.69 -10.82 -9.96
C PRO A 178 -3.93 -12.22 -9.37
N GLU A 179 -4.47 -13.17 -10.14
CA GLU A 179 -4.72 -14.55 -9.68
C GLU A 179 -3.49 -15.45 -9.79
N ASN A 180 -2.54 -15.11 -10.67
CA ASN A 180 -1.32 -15.88 -10.88
C ASN A 180 -0.13 -14.93 -10.98
N SER A 181 0.30 -14.42 -9.84
CA SER A 181 1.32 -13.38 -9.75
C SER A 181 2.46 -13.76 -8.80
N MET A 182 3.60 -13.12 -9.02
CA MET A 182 4.74 -13.16 -8.12
C MET A 182 5.18 -11.75 -7.81
N ALA A 183 5.41 -11.44 -6.53
CA ALA A 183 5.99 -10.20 -6.07
C ALA A 183 7.38 -10.45 -5.49
N LEU A 184 8.37 -9.73 -5.99
CA LEU A 184 9.70 -9.66 -5.41
C LEU A 184 9.80 -8.38 -4.60
N ILE A 185 9.88 -8.50 -3.30
CA ILE A 185 10.13 -7.36 -2.41
C ILE A 185 11.62 -7.31 -2.09
N CYS A 186 12.28 -6.19 -2.39
CA CYS A 186 13.67 -5.97 -2.04
C CYS A 186 13.92 -4.50 -1.67
N GLY A 187 14.05 -4.28 -0.39
CA GLY A 187 14.41 -3.00 0.25
C GLY A 187 15.40 -3.28 1.36
N THR A 188 15.15 -2.82 2.59
CA THR A 188 15.95 -3.18 3.78
C THR A 188 16.01 -4.70 4.02
N GLY A 189 14.96 -5.43 3.66
CA GLY A 189 14.93 -6.89 3.61
C GLY A 189 14.47 -7.35 2.24
N SER A 190 14.43 -8.68 2.03
CA SER A 190 13.98 -9.27 0.77
C SER A 190 13.16 -10.53 0.99
N CYS A 191 12.19 -10.75 0.13
CA CYS A 191 11.39 -11.96 0.06
C CYS A 191 10.65 -12.05 -1.28
N VAL A 192 10.21 -13.26 -1.63
CA VAL A 192 9.32 -13.50 -2.77
C VAL A 192 7.97 -13.97 -2.25
N PHE A 193 6.90 -13.39 -2.79
CA PHE A 193 5.54 -13.85 -2.60
C PHE A 193 4.99 -14.39 -3.90
N VAL A 194 4.23 -15.47 -3.82
CA VAL A 194 3.57 -16.11 -4.97
C VAL A 194 2.09 -16.23 -4.68
N ARG A 195 1.25 -15.91 -5.66
CA ARG A 195 -0.19 -16.16 -5.63
C ARG A 195 -0.58 -17.18 -6.71
N LYS A 196 -1.40 -18.15 -6.33
CA LYS A 196 -2.04 -19.12 -7.21
C LYS A 196 -3.53 -19.20 -6.82
N GLY A 197 -4.36 -18.48 -7.53
CA GLY A 197 -5.78 -18.32 -7.15
C GLY A 197 -5.93 -17.74 -5.75
N LYS A 198 -6.52 -18.53 -4.86
CA LYS A 198 -6.72 -18.12 -3.45
C LYS A 198 -5.51 -18.40 -2.55
N GLU A 199 -4.57 -19.20 -3.00
CA GLU A 199 -3.41 -19.60 -2.20
C GLU A 199 -2.26 -18.62 -2.35
N ARG A 200 -1.55 -18.39 -1.27
CA ARG A 200 -0.38 -17.51 -1.20
C ARG A 200 0.77 -18.22 -0.50
N TYR A 201 1.95 -18.00 -1.05
CA TYR A 201 3.17 -18.62 -0.57
C TYR A 201 4.25 -17.57 -0.43
N ARG A 202 5.15 -17.76 0.52
CA ARG A 202 6.31 -16.92 0.75
C ARG A 202 7.59 -17.76 0.68
N ILE A 203 8.60 -17.20 0.04
CA ILE A 203 9.94 -17.78 -0.04
C ILE A 203 10.92 -16.72 0.46
N GLY A 204 11.70 -17.08 1.47
CA GLY A 204 12.58 -16.14 2.16
C GLY A 204 11.85 -15.14 3.08
N GLY A 205 12.55 -14.09 3.49
CA GLY A 205 12.03 -13.05 4.38
C GLY A 205 11.94 -13.49 5.84
N TRP A 206 12.76 -14.44 6.28
CA TRP A 206 12.78 -14.98 7.65
C TRP A 206 13.54 -14.11 8.65
N GLY A 207 14.06 -12.99 8.18
CA GLY A 207 14.77 -12.02 9.01
C GLY A 207 16.27 -11.99 8.74
N TYR A 208 16.84 -10.80 8.91
CA TYR A 208 18.21 -10.46 8.51
C TYR A 208 19.32 -11.25 9.22
N LEU A 209 19.01 -11.85 10.36
CA LEU A 209 19.99 -12.65 11.13
C LEU A 209 20.22 -14.04 10.52
N ILE A 210 19.18 -14.64 9.94
CA ILE A 210 19.18 -16.03 9.52
C ILE A 210 18.93 -16.24 8.02
N ASP A 211 18.45 -15.21 7.32
CA ASP A 211 18.07 -15.29 5.92
C ASP A 211 18.75 -14.20 5.07
N PRO A 212 20.02 -14.38 4.70
CA PRO A 212 20.75 -13.43 3.85
C PRO A 212 20.32 -13.57 2.39
N ALA A 213 19.26 -12.90 2.01
CA ALA A 213 18.61 -13.06 0.71
C ALA A 213 18.86 -11.91 -0.29
N GLY A 214 19.97 -11.19 -0.17
CA GLY A 214 20.36 -10.17 -1.15
C GLY A 214 19.63 -8.84 -1.01
N SER A 215 19.22 -8.48 0.18
CA SER A 215 18.62 -7.18 0.50
C SER A 215 19.64 -6.04 0.59
N ALA A 216 19.18 -4.79 0.67
CA ALA A 216 20.06 -3.65 0.97
C ALA A 216 20.83 -3.84 2.28
N PHE A 217 20.22 -4.47 3.30
CA PHE A 217 20.94 -4.81 4.53
C PHE A 217 22.10 -5.77 4.26
N ASP A 218 21.90 -6.80 3.43
CA ASP A 218 22.95 -7.78 3.13
C ASP A 218 24.11 -7.11 2.39
N VAL A 219 23.82 -6.27 1.42
CA VAL A 219 24.83 -5.49 0.67
C VAL A 219 25.59 -4.55 1.61
N GLY A 220 24.89 -3.80 2.47
CA GLY A 220 25.51 -2.88 3.43
C GLY A 220 26.36 -3.61 4.49
N ARG A 221 25.91 -4.79 4.94
CA ARG A 221 26.69 -5.66 5.84
C ARG A 221 27.97 -6.16 5.16
N ASP A 222 27.88 -6.56 3.89
CA ASP A 222 29.04 -7.04 3.15
C ASP A 222 30.03 -5.89 2.85
N ALA A 223 29.54 -4.62 2.72
CA ALA A 223 30.40 -3.42 2.69
C ALA A 223 31.17 -3.20 4.00
N LEU A 224 30.50 -3.33 5.15
CA LEU A 224 31.17 -3.25 6.45
C LEU A 224 32.19 -4.36 6.66
N ARG A 225 31.89 -5.58 6.21
CA ARG A 225 32.86 -6.70 6.22
C ARG A 225 34.09 -6.41 5.39
N CYS A 226 33.91 -5.79 4.21
CA CYS A 226 35.03 -5.37 3.37
C CYS A 226 35.93 -4.36 4.09
N ALA A 227 35.34 -3.34 4.74
CA ALA A 227 36.09 -2.32 5.48
C ALA A 227 36.85 -2.93 6.67
N LEU A 228 36.18 -3.77 7.46
CA LEU A 228 36.83 -4.48 8.59
C LEU A 228 37.96 -5.41 8.12
N ALA A 229 37.75 -6.17 7.04
CA ALA A 229 38.80 -7.04 6.51
C ALA A 229 40.05 -6.26 6.05
N ALA A 230 39.87 -5.07 5.49
CA ALA A 230 40.98 -4.18 5.15
C ALA A 230 41.68 -3.64 6.39
N GLN A 231 40.94 -3.26 7.43
CA GLN A 231 41.46 -2.75 8.68
C GLN A 231 42.22 -3.84 9.47
N ASP A 232 41.72 -5.07 9.48
CA ASP A 232 42.37 -6.23 10.13
C ASP A 232 43.57 -6.77 9.35
N GLY A 233 43.86 -6.24 8.15
CA GLY A 233 44.94 -6.71 7.28
C GLY A 233 44.62 -8.04 6.58
N MET A 234 43.38 -8.53 6.62
CA MET A 234 42.93 -9.73 5.89
C MET A 234 42.74 -9.46 4.39
N ALA A 235 42.53 -8.19 4.01
CA ALA A 235 42.45 -7.75 2.63
C ALA A 235 43.22 -6.43 2.44
N LYS A 236 43.53 -6.10 1.17
CA LYS A 236 44.10 -4.78 0.86
C LYS A 236 43.01 -3.70 0.95
N PRO A 237 43.33 -2.49 1.44
CA PRO A 237 42.42 -1.36 1.35
C PRO A 237 41.95 -1.11 -0.11
N CYS A 238 40.68 -0.82 -0.28
CA CYS A 238 40.05 -0.53 -1.57
C CYS A 238 39.18 0.73 -1.46
N ALA A 239 38.65 1.22 -2.57
CA ALA A 239 37.81 2.42 -2.59
C ALA A 239 36.59 2.26 -1.68
N LEU A 240 35.98 1.10 -1.62
CA LEU A 240 34.84 0.83 -0.74
C LEU A 240 35.24 0.92 0.73
N SER A 241 36.35 0.29 1.15
CA SER A 241 36.79 0.33 2.55
C SER A 241 37.06 1.75 3.02
N GLN A 242 37.75 2.55 2.18
CA GLN A 242 38.02 3.97 2.46
C GLN A 242 36.73 4.80 2.53
N LYS A 243 35.77 4.55 1.64
CA LYS A 243 34.48 5.26 1.63
C LYS A 243 33.62 4.93 2.85
N ILE A 244 33.64 3.68 3.31
CA ILE A 244 32.95 3.29 4.56
C ILE A 244 33.57 4.02 5.76
N GLU A 245 34.89 4.08 5.89
CA GLU A 245 35.58 4.84 6.95
C GLU A 245 35.26 6.34 6.90
N GLU A 246 35.19 6.92 5.71
CA GLU A 246 34.77 8.32 5.53
C GLU A 246 33.34 8.56 6.04
N ILE A 247 32.38 7.67 5.70
CA ILE A 247 30.98 7.75 6.12
C ILE A 247 30.87 7.60 7.66
N LEU A 248 31.67 6.74 8.25
CA LEU A 248 31.69 6.52 9.69
C LEU A 248 32.38 7.64 10.46
N GLY A 249 33.22 8.44 9.79
CA GLY A 249 34.03 9.51 10.40
C GLY A 249 35.37 9.05 10.94
N GLY A 250 35.82 7.84 10.58
CA GLY A 250 37.10 7.25 11.00
C GLY A 250 37.14 5.75 10.82
N PRO A 251 38.14 5.07 11.38
CA PRO A 251 38.29 3.62 11.29
C PRO A 251 37.02 2.87 11.69
N THR A 252 36.63 1.88 10.90
CA THR A 252 35.36 1.14 11.11
C THR A 252 35.26 0.53 12.50
N TYR A 253 36.37 0.01 13.03
CA TYR A 253 36.45 -0.56 14.38
C TYR A 253 36.03 0.43 15.48
N ASP A 254 36.47 1.67 15.43
CA ASP A 254 36.19 2.68 16.46
C ASP A 254 34.68 3.08 16.46
N HIS A 255 33.98 2.81 15.36
CA HIS A 255 32.59 3.19 15.15
C HIS A 255 31.61 2.00 15.20
N ILE A 256 32.08 0.79 15.54
CA ILE A 256 31.25 -0.41 15.54
C ILE A 256 30.01 -0.30 16.46
N SER A 257 30.14 0.36 17.60
CA SER A 257 29.03 0.59 18.51
C SER A 257 27.97 1.49 17.91
N ALA A 258 28.35 2.49 17.10
CA ALA A 258 27.42 3.36 16.39
C ALA A 258 26.70 2.60 15.26
N VAL A 259 27.39 1.69 14.56
CA VAL A 259 26.80 0.79 13.57
C VAL A 259 25.72 -0.08 14.19
N TYR A 260 25.99 -0.71 15.34
CA TYR A 260 25.01 -1.51 16.08
C TYR A 260 23.85 -0.64 16.62
N GLY A 261 24.16 0.55 17.13
CA GLY A 261 23.16 1.51 17.62
C GLY A 261 22.22 2.02 16.52
N GLY A 262 22.74 2.23 15.31
CA GLY A 262 21.94 2.59 14.13
C GLY A 262 21.10 1.44 13.57
N GLY A 263 21.44 0.23 13.93
CA GLY A 263 20.68 -0.98 13.65
C GLY A 263 20.52 -1.28 12.15
N ARG A 264 19.49 -2.08 11.85
CA ARG A 264 19.22 -2.59 10.51
C ARG A 264 19.06 -1.51 9.42
N PRO A 265 18.30 -0.41 9.64
CA PRO A 265 18.15 0.63 8.63
C PRO A 265 19.46 1.34 8.29
N TYR A 266 20.31 1.58 9.28
CA TYR A 266 21.60 2.22 9.08
C TYR A 266 22.53 1.35 8.23
N ILE A 267 22.64 0.06 8.56
CA ILE A 267 23.46 -0.88 7.77
C ILE A 267 22.93 -0.95 6.32
N ALA A 268 21.61 -1.03 6.14
CA ALA A 268 21.00 -1.06 4.81
C ALA A 268 21.27 0.22 3.99
N SER A 269 21.41 1.37 4.64
CA SER A 269 21.71 2.63 3.94
C SER A 269 23.08 2.62 3.25
N LEU A 270 24.05 1.84 3.74
CA LEU A 270 25.38 1.70 3.14
C LEU A 270 25.35 1.01 1.76
N ALA A 271 24.27 0.28 1.44
CA ALA A 271 24.11 -0.33 0.13
C ALA A 271 24.14 0.71 -1.01
N ARG A 272 23.68 1.93 -0.74
CA ARG A 272 23.75 3.02 -1.70
C ARG A 272 25.19 3.34 -2.11
N THR A 273 26.11 3.38 -1.16
CA THR A 273 27.54 3.59 -1.44
C THR A 273 28.12 2.48 -2.32
N VAL A 274 27.70 1.22 -2.07
CA VAL A 274 28.13 0.08 -2.89
C VAL A 274 27.62 0.23 -4.32
N THR A 275 26.34 0.62 -4.51
CA THR A 275 25.78 0.82 -5.85
C THR A 275 26.45 1.98 -6.59
N GLU A 276 26.67 3.12 -5.94
CA GLU A 276 27.35 4.27 -6.52
C GLU A 276 28.80 3.96 -6.98
N LEU A 277 29.56 3.24 -6.16
CA LEU A 277 30.92 2.81 -6.53
C LEU A 277 30.89 1.73 -7.63
N ALA A 278 29.95 0.81 -7.61
CA ALA A 278 29.80 -0.21 -8.65
C ALA A 278 29.45 0.44 -10.01
N GLU A 279 28.59 1.45 -10.04
CA GLU A 279 28.27 2.23 -11.25
C GLU A 279 29.49 2.99 -11.77
N ALA A 280 30.41 3.38 -10.89
CA ALA A 280 31.71 3.96 -11.25
C ALA A 280 32.76 2.93 -11.68
N GLY A 281 32.44 1.63 -11.69
CA GLY A 281 33.28 0.52 -12.15
C GLY A 281 34.17 -0.11 -11.07
N ASP A 282 33.90 0.11 -9.77
CA ASP A 282 34.63 -0.54 -8.70
C ASP A 282 34.31 -2.06 -8.67
N GLU A 283 35.33 -2.88 -8.93
CA GLU A 283 35.14 -4.33 -9.08
C GLU A 283 34.77 -5.01 -7.76
N THR A 284 35.23 -4.51 -6.61
CA THR A 284 34.83 -5.03 -5.28
C THR A 284 33.36 -4.85 -5.06
N CYS A 285 32.82 -3.66 -5.38
CA CYS A 285 31.40 -3.34 -5.26
C CYS A 285 30.55 -4.14 -6.26
N LEU A 286 31.02 -4.30 -7.50
CA LEU A 286 30.37 -5.14 -8.51
C LEU A 286 30.28 -6.59 -8.04
N GLN A 287 31.34 -7.13 -7.42
CA GLN A 287 31.35 -8.50 -6.88
C GLN A 287 30.34 -8.66 -5.73
N ILE A 288 30.30 -7.70 -4.79
CA ILE A 288 29.31 -7.70 -3.70
C ILE A 288 27.89 -7.70 -4.26
N LEU A 289 27.60 -6.88 -5.28
CA LEU A 289 26.28 -6.85 -5.90
C LEU A 289 25.94 -8.15 -6.63
N ARG A 290 26.88 -8.73 -7.39
CA ARG A 290 26.68 -10.01 -8.09
C ARG A 290 26.35 -11.17 -7.11
N GLU A 291 27.08 -11.26 -5.99
CA GLU A 291 26.84 -12.30 -4.98
C GLU A 291 25.47 -12.14 -4.30
N ASN A 292 25.09 -10.92 -3.98
CA ASN A 292 23.79 -10.65 -3.38
C ASN A 292 22.63 -10.82 -4.40
N ALA A 293 22.85 -10.45 -5.66
CA ALA A 293 21.91 -10.74 -6.75
C ALA A 293 21.70 -12.23 -6.96
N ALA A 294 22.77 -13.06 -6.85
CA ALA A 294 22.67 -14.51 -6.93
C ALA A 294 21.77 -15.10 -5.84
N ARG A 295 21.86 -14.61 -4.61
CA ARG A 295 21.00 -15.03 -3.50
C ARG A 295 19.54 -14.67 -3.77
N LEU A 296 19.28 -13.46 -4.25
CA LEU A 296 17.91 -13.01 -4.59
C LEU A 296 17.35 -13.79 -5.79
N ALA A 297 18.15 -14.02 -6.82
CA ALA A 297 17.79 -14.84 -7.96
C ALA A 297 17.46 -16.31 -7.57
N LEU A 298 18.12 -16.84 -6.54
CA LEU A 298 17.81 -18.17 -6.02
C LEU A 298 16.39 -18.23 -5.44
N LEU A 299 15.92 -17.19 -4.72
CA LEU A 299 14.55 -17.14 -4.22
C LEU A 299 13.53 -17.18 -5.38
N ILE A 300 13.79 -16.40 -6.44
CA ILE A 300 12.93 -16.35 -7.63
C ILE A 300 12.90 -17.74 -8.30
N ARG A 301 14.06 -18.34 -8.58
CA ARG A 301 14.12 -19.66 -9.20
C ARG A 301 13.45 -20.74 -8.34
N THR A 302 13.58 -20.66 -7.01
CA THR A 302 12.89 -21.57 -6.08
C THR A 302 11.39 -21.42 -6.21
N ALA A 303 10.89 -20.19 -6.28
CA ALA A 303 9.48 -19.89 -6.49
C ALA A 303 8.97 -20.48 -7.82
N TYR A 304 9.69 -20.29 -8.91
CA TYR A 304 9.36 -20.88 -10.22
C TYR A 304 9.31 -22.40 -10.19
N ASN A 305 10.32 -23.04 -9.60
CA ASN A 305 10.40 -24.50 -9.57
C ASN A 305 9.32 -25.13 -8.70
N THR A 306 8.92 -24.44 -7.61
CA THR A 306 7.97 -24.98 -6.64
C THR A 306 6.51 -24.69 -7.04
N TYR A 307 6.24 -23.49 -7.57
CA TYR A 307 4.87 -23.02 -7.80
C TYR A 307 4.55 -22.72 -9.26
N GLY A 308 5.52 -22.88 -10.16
CA GLY A 308 5.40 -22.56 -11.59
C GLY A 308 5.59 -21.07 -11.89
N ALA A 309 5.87 -20.76 -13.14
CA ALA A 309 6.10 -19.41 -13.61
C ALA A 309 4.80 -18.59 -13.64
N PRO A 310 4.76 -17.39 -13.05
CA PRO A 310 3.67 -16.47 -13.25
C PRO A 310 3.78 -15.79 -14.62
N ALA A 311 2.70 -15.10 -15.03
CA ALA A 311 2.74 -14.27 -16.22
C ALA A 311 3.71 -13.09 -16.07
N GLN A 312 3.89 -12.59 -14.84
CA GLN A 312 4.67 -11.41 -14.54
C GLN A 312 5.24 -11.47 -13.12
N ILE A 313 6.42 -10.87 -12.92
CA ILE A 313 7.00 -10.60 -11.60
C ILE A 313 6.94 -9.13 -11.33
N VAL A 314 6.23 -8.77 -10.28
CA VAL A 314 6.12 -7.37 -9.82
C VAL A 314 7.22 -7.09 -8.80
N GLY A 315 8.04 -6.07 -9.04
CA GLY A 315 9.07 -5.61 -8.13
C GLY A 315 8.55 -4.58 -7.14
N GLY A 316 8.86 -4.76 -5.86
CA GLY A 316 8.59 -3.80 -4.79
C GLY A 316 9.82 -3.59 -3.91
N GLY A 317 9.84 -2.44 -3.21
CA GLY A 317 10.94 -2.08 -2.33
C GLY A 317 11.99 -1.19 -3.00
N SER A 318 12.59 -0.30 -2.19
CA SER A 318 13.44 0.80 -2.69
C SER A 318 14.73 0.35 -3.35
N PHE A 319 15.27 -0.81 -2.98
CA PHE A 319 16.55 -1.27 -3.50
C PHE A 319 16.47 -1.80 -4.94
N LEU A 320 15.29 -2.28 -5.38
CA LEU A 320 15.05 -2.63 -6.78
C LEU A 320 15.01 -1.41 -7.73
N GLY A 321 14.93 -0.20 -7.20
CA GLY A 321 15.06 1.03 -7.97
C GLY A 321 16.48 1.25 -8.53
N CYS A 322 17.51 0.55 -8.02
CA CYS A 322 18.84 0.53 -8.62
C CYS A 322 18.83 -0.39 -9.87
N ASP A 323 18.91 0.23 -11.05
CA ASP A 323 18.86 -0.50 -12.33
C ASP A 323 19.99 -1.51 -12.47
N LEU A 324 21.20 -1.15 -12.05
CA LEU A 324 22.36 -2.05 -12.09
C LEU A 324 22.07 -3.32 -11.30
N TYR A 325 21.61 -3.19 -10.07
CA TYR A 325 21.32 -4.34 -9.22
C TYR A 325 20.16 -5.17 -9.75
N ARG A 326 19.04 -4.50 -10.14
CA ARG A 326 17.89 -5.17 -10.72
C ARG A 326 18.24 -5.98 -11.98
N ASN A 327 19.06 -5.41 -12.86
CA ASN A 327 19.51 -6.11 -14.08
C ASN A 327 20.35 -7.33 -13.75
N MET A 328 21.26 -7.26 -12.76
CA MET A 328 22.01 -8.43 -12.30
C MET A 328 21.10 -9.55 -11.76
N VAL A 329 20.04 -9.18 -11.02
CA VAL A 329 19.06 -10.14 -10.51
C VAL A 329 18.29 -10.78 -11.66
N GLN A 330 17.81 -9.98 -12.62
CA GLN A 330 17.07 -10.45 -13.81
C GLN A 330 17.90 -11.41 -14.64
N GLU A 331 19.14 -11.06 -14.94
CA GLU A 331 20.08 -11.89 -15.70
C GLU A 331 20.31 -13.24 -15.00
N GLN A 332 20.60 -13.22 -13.70
CA GLN A 332 20.87 -14.43 -12.94
C GLN A 332 19.63 -15.30 -12.68
N ALA A 333 18.46 -14.69 -12.58
CA ALA A 333 17.20 -15.41 -12.41
C ALA A 333 16.61 -15.90 -13.75
N GLY A 334 16.99 -15.29 -14.88
CA GLY A 334 16.43 -15.56 -16.20
C GLY A 334 15.00 -15.04 -16.36
N VAL A 335 14.69 -13.87 -15.75
CA VAL A 335 13.32 -13.31 -15.68
C VAL A 335 13.34 -11.80 -15.89
N THR A 336 12.18 -11.24 -16.19
CA THR A 336 11.95 -9.78 -16.15
C THR A 336 11.21 -9.41 -14.86
N ILE A 337 11.67 -8.34 -14.20
CA ILE A 337 11.04 -7.77 -13.00
C ILE A 337 10.50 -6.41 -13.39
N GLU A 338 9.19 -6.24 -13.33
CA GLU A 338 8.53 -4.98 -13.64
C GLU A 338 8.30 -4.16 -12.39
N LEU A 339 8.78 -2.91 -12.40
CA LEU A 339 8.49 -1.96 -11.34
C LEU A 339 7.17 -1.24 -11.65
N PRO A 340 6.18 -1.33 -10.76
CA PRO A 340 4.91 -0.68 -11.00
C PRO A 340 5.07 0.85 -11.01
N THR A 341 4.35 1.51 -11.90
CA THR A 341 4.28 2.97 -11.98
C THR A 341 3.30 3.56 -10.96
N LEU A 342 2.30 2.77 -10.55
CA LEU A 342 1.32 3.13 -9.53
C LEU A 342 1.81 2.73 -8.13
N PRO A 343 1.31 3.41 -7.08
CA PRO A 343 1.67 3.08 -5.70
C PRO A 343 1.03 1.77 -5.23
N PRO A 344 1.57 1.10 -4.18
CA PRO A 344 0.95 -0.12 -3.61
C PRO A 344 -0.51 0.06 -3.18
N ALA A 345 -0.92 1.28 -2.84
CA ALA A 345 -2.32 1.64 -2.55
C ALA A 345 -3.27 1.31 -3.73
N TYR A 346 -2.80 1.36 -5.00
CA TYR A 346 -3.56 0.88 -6.15
C TYR A 346 -3.87 -0.62 -6.02
N GLY A 347 -2.88 -1.42 -5.66
CA GLY A 347 -3.07 -2.85 -5.44
C GLY A 347 -4.05 -3.15 -4.30
N ALA A 348 -4.09 -2.33 -3.24
CA ALA A 348 -5.10 -2.42 -2.19
C ALA A 348 -6.51 -2.17 -2.74
N CYS A 349 -6.67 -1.22 -3.68
CA CYS A 349 -7.95 -0.98 -4.34
C CYS A 349 -8.36 -2.17 -5.24
N VAL A 350 -7.41 -2.77 -5.96
CA VAL A 350 -7.63 -4.01 -6.73
C VAL A 350 -8.11 -5.15 -5.81
N GLU A 351 -7.45 -5.36 -4.67
CA GLU A 351 -7.87 -6.37 -3.67
C GLU A 351 -9.27 -6.10 -3.12
N THR A 352 -9.63 -4.83 -2.93
CA THR A 352 -10.97 -4.47 -2.45
C THR A 352 -12.05 -4.90 -3.45
N LEU A 353 -11.85 -4.64 -4.74
CA LEU A 353 -12.79 -5.10 -5.78
C LEU A 353 -12.85 -6.63 -5.86
N ARG A 354 -11.71 -7.30 -5.71
CA ARG A 354 -11.65 -8.77 -5.73
C ARG A 354 -12.41 -9.42 -4.57
N LEU A 355 -12.50 -8.79 -3.40
CA LEU A 355 -13.37 -9.24 -2.30
C LEU A 355 -14.84 -9.33 -2.74
N GLU A 356 -15.27 -8.45 -3.65
CA GLU A 356 -16.64 -8.41 -4.19
C GLU A 356 -16.79 -9.23 -5.49
N GLY A 357 -15.75 -9.98 -5.89
CA GLY A 357 -15.77 -10.77 -7.13
C GLY A 357 -15.69 -9.92 -8.41
N LEU A 358 -15.24 -8.66 -8.28
CA LEU A 358 -15.04 -7.75 -9.39
C LEU A 358 -13.59 -7.80 -9.88
N THR A 359 -13.41 -7.68 -11.20
CA THR A 359 -12.08 -7.60 -11.82
C THR A 359 -11.90 -6.21 -12.39
N PRO A 360 -10.89 -5.44 -11.94
CA PRO A 360 -10.57 -4.15 -12.52
C PRO A 360 -10.06 -4.32 -13.96
N ASP A 361 -10.40 -3.37 -14.82
CA ASP A 361 -9.98 -3.28 -16.21
C ASP A 361 -8.99 -2.13 -16.44
N GLU A 362 -8.61 -1.90 -17.70
CA GLU A 362 -7.74 -0.79 -18.08
C GLU A 362 -8.33 0.58 -17.70
N THR A 363 -9.66 0.73 -17.81
CA THR A 363 -10.37 1.96 -17.45
C THR A 363 -10.22 2.26 -15.94
N PHE A 364 -10.30 1.23 -15.10
CA PHE A 364 -10.06 1.35 -13.66
C PHE A 364 -8.66 1.89 -13.37
N GLN A 365 -7.65 1.34 -14.03
CA GLN A 365 -6.26 1.77 -13.86
C GLN A 365 -6.05 3.22 -14.31
N GLU A 366 -6.60 3.60 -15.46
CA GLU A 366 -6.51 4.96 -15.99
C GLU A 366 -7.22 5.98 -15.08
N ASN A 367 -8.42 5.67 -14.62
CA ASN A 367 -9.18 6.53 -13.71
C ASN A 367 -8.43 6.71 -12.39
N PHE A 368 -7.88 5.62 -11.82
CA PHE A 368 -7.06 5.69 -10.62
C PHE A 368 -5.84 6.61 -10.85
N ALA A 369 -5.08 6.39 -11.92
CA ALA A 369 -3.90 7.19 -12.24
C ALA A 369 -4.22 8.68 -12.39
N ASN A 370 -5.35 9.01 -13.03
CA ASN A 370 -5.79 10.37 -13.30
C ASN A 370 -6.33 11.12 -12.06
N THR A 371 -6.91 10.39 -11.11
CA THR A 371 -7.61 10.97 -9.95
C THR A 371 -6.86 10.83 -8.63
N TYR A 372 -5.94 9.87 -8.53
CA TYR A 372 -5.07 9.73 -7.36
C TYR A 372 -4.07 10.87 -7.28
N ARG A 373 -4.18 11.71 -6.25
CA ARG A 373 -3.28 12.83 -5.98
C ARG A 373 -2.47 12.54 -4.71
N ARG A 374 -1.14 12.56 -4.85
CA ARG A 374 -0.21 12.38 -3.73
C ARG A 374 -0.14 13.58 -2.80
#